data_65a4e39ce4c05a324f41480348303b71
#
_entry.id   65a4e39ce4c05a324f41480348303b71
#
_cell.length_a   1.000
_cell.length_b   1.000
_cell.length_c   1.000
_cell.angle_alpha   90.00
_cell.angle_beta   90.00
_cell.angle_gamma   90.00
#
_symmetry.space_group_name_H-M   'P 1'
#
loop_
_entity.id
_entity.type
_entity.pdbx_description
1 polymer ?
#
loop_
_entity_poly.entity_id
_entity_poly.type
_entity_poly.pdbx_seq_one_letter_code
_entity_poly.pdbx_strand_id
1 'polypeptide(L)'
;LAEDLVPAQIAAPGAAAPPAGRPVSALLRQPAFAVAMLGAALGYGVMNLLMAATPLAMQVCGFGFDSAALVLEWHVIGMFAPGFFTGHLIKRMGTLPVMLLGVLLNLACVGIALSGQEIAHFTAALFLLGVGWNFLFTGSTTLAITAYRPEEKDRAQGAINFFVFATMAGTSLASGA
;
A
#
# COMPACT_ATOMS: atom_id res chain seq x y z
N LEU A 1 -23.00 -32.31 5.72
CA LEU A 1 -22.33 -31.03 5.48
C LEU A 1 -21.22 -30.85 6.52
N ALA A 2 -20.26 -31.76 6.57
CA ALA A 2 -19.09 -31.70 7.44
C ALA A 2 -17.99 -32.57 6.81
N GLU A 3 -17.58 -32.18 5.60
CA GLU A 3 -16.48 -32.79 4.89
C GLU A 3 -15.79 -31.67 4.15
N ASP A 4 -14.68 -31.23 4.74
CA ASP A 4 -13.52 -30.63 4.10
C ASP A 4 -12.65 -29.91 5.15
N LEU A 5 -12.53 -30.51 6.33
CA LEU A 5 -11.38 -30.26 7.19
C LEU A 5 -10.21 -31.04 6.56
N VAL A 6 -9.41 -30.38 5.74
CA VAL A 6 -8.13 -30.90 5.25
C VAL A 6 -7.34 -31.34 6.50
N PRO A 7 -7.02 -32.64 6.66
CA PRO A 7 -6.23 -33.06 7.80
C PRO A 7 -4.88 -32.39 7.73
N ALA A 8 -4.48 -31.75 8.82
CA ALA A 8 -3.12 -31.25 8.98
C ALA A 8 -2.18 -32.41 8.56
N GLN A 9 -1.38 -32.18 7.53
CA GLN A 9 -0.39 -33.14 7.10
C GLN A 9 0.55 -33.36 8.27
N ILE A 10 0.32 -34.47 9.01
CA ILE A 10 1.25 -34.95 10.00
C ILE A 10 2.50 -35.34 9.20
N ALA A 11 3.55 -34.52 9.33
CA ALA A 11 4.83 -34.77 8.68
C ALA A 11 5.27 -36.20 9.04
N ALA A 12 5.55 -37.01 8.03
CA ALA A 12 6.03 -38.39 8.22
C ALA A 12 7.30 -38.32 9.08
N PRO A 13 7.45 -39.28 10.08
CA PRO A 13 8.66 -39.35 10.89
C PRO A 13 9.86 -39.64 9.98
N GLY A 14 10.76 -38.63 9.83
CA GLY A 14 11.95 -38.75 8.97
C GLY A 14 11.99 -37.78 7.79
N ALA A 15 10.97 -36.96 7.54
CA ALA A 15 11.06 -35.87 6.59
C ALA A 15 12.10 -34.85 7.08
N ALA A 16 13.15 -34.61 6.29
CA ALA A 16 14.13 -33.58 6.58
C ALA A 16 13.40 -32.24 6.78
N ALA A 17 13.74 -31.51 7.86
CA ALA A 17 13.18 -30.22 8.11
C ALA A 17 13.37 -29.34 6.83
N PRO A 18 12.33 -28.59 6.39
CA PRO A 18 12.46 -27.73 5.23
C PRO A 18 13.67 -26.81 5.42
N PRO A 19 14.46 -26.55 4.35
CA PRO A 19 15.66 -25.74 4.45
C PRO A 19 15.33 -24.39 5.09
N ALA A 20 16.09 -24.03 6.12
CA ALA A 20 15.89 -22.76 6.82
C ALA A 20 15.96 -21.62 5.80
N GLY A 21 14.86 -20.87 5.61
CA GLY A 21 14.80 -19.74 4.69
C GLY A 21 15.85 -18.67 5.05
N ARG A 22 16.22 -17.84 4.06
CA ARG A 22 17.20 -16.77 4.23
C ARG A 22 16.80 -15.80 5.35
N PRO A 23 17.76 -15.20 6.07
CA PRO A 23 17.46 -14.17 7.06
C PRO A 23 16.90 -12.92 6.38
N VAL A 24 16.10 -12.13 7.12
CA VAL A 24 15.51 -10.86 6.62
C VAL A 24 16.56 -9.92 6.04
N SER A 25 17.76 -9.87 6.63
CA SER A 25 18.86 -9.05 6.12
C SER A 25 19.31 -9.44 4.70
N ALA A 26 19.21 -10.70 4.34
CA ALA A 26 19.52 -11.15 2.98
C ALA A 26 18.39 -10.81 2.01
N LEU A 27 17.13 -10.80 2.45
CA LEU A 27 15.99 -10.34 1.64
C LEU A 27 16.08 -8.84 1.39
N LEU A 28 16.41 -8.03 2.40
CA LEU A 28 16.57 -6.58 2.29
C LEU A 28 17.68 -6.15 1.32
N ARG A 29 18.69 -6.98 1.12
CA ARG A 29 19.76 -6.73 0.14
C ARG A 29 19.36 -6.99 -1.30
N GLN A 30 18.23 -7.63 -1.54
CA GLN A 30 17.71 -7.82 -2.90
C GLN A 30 17.00 -6.56 -3.38
N PRO A 31 17.40 -5.98 -4.53
CA PRO A 31 16.80 -4.73 -5.01
C PRO A 31 15.28 -4.83 -5.19
N ALA A 32 14.78 -5.95 -5.70
CA ALA A 32 13.36 -6.16 -5.90
C ALA A 32 12.59 -6.14 -4.58
N PHE A 33 13.12 -6.79 -3.52
CA PHE A 33 12.49 -6.81 -2.20
C PHE A 33 12.54 -5.43 -1.53
N ALA A 34 13.69 -4.74 -1.62
CA ALA A 34 13.85 -3.40 -1.07
C ALA A 34 12.90 -2.40 -1.74
N VAL A 35 12.79 -2.42 -3.07
CA VAL A 35 11.86 -1.56 -3.82
C VAL A 35 10.41 -1.88 -3.46
N ALA A 36 10.05 -3.15 -3.36
CA ALA A 36 8.71 -3.56 -2.95
C ALA A 36 8.36 -3.07 -1.53
N MET A 37 9.27 -3.27 -0.59
CA MET A 37 9.08 -2.84 0.80
C MET A 37 8.97 -1.31 0.92
N LEU A 38 9.87 -0.57 0.27
CA LEU A 38 9.83 0.89 0.27
C LEU A 38 8.57 1.42 -0.42
N GLY A 39 8.17 0.83 -1.56
CA GLY A 39 6.95 1.20 -2.26
C GLY A 39 5.70 1.01 -1.39
N ALA A 40 5.60 -0.11 -0.68
CA ALA A 40 4.51 -0.36 0.24
C ALA A 40 4.54 0.62 1.44
N ALA A 41 5.68 0.78 2.11
CA ALA A 41 5.82 1.62 3.28
C ALA A 41 5.55 3.10 2.97
N LEU A 42 6.15 3.63 1.91
CA LEU A 42 5.95 5.02 1.49
C LEU A 42 4.52 5.26 0.97
N GLY A 43 3.96 4.32 0.21
CA GLY A 43 2.57 4.41 -0.26
C GLY A 43 1.58 4.53 0.91
N TYR A 44 1.73 3.68 1.94
CA TYR A 44 0.93 3.76 3.16
C TYR A 44 1.22 5.03 3.98
N GLY A 45 2.48 5.42 4.10
CA GLY A 45 2.87 6.61 4.86
C GLY A 45 2.29 7.89 4.28
N VAL A 46 2.40 8.09 2.97
CA VAL A 46 1.83 9.26 2.27
C VAL A 46 0.30 9.26 2.38
N MET A 47 -0.33 8.10 2.14
CA MET A 47 -1.78 7.96 2.29
C MET A 47 -2.24 8.32 3.70
N ASN A 48 -1.60 7.75 4.74
CA ASN A 48 -1.95 7.99 6.14
C ASN A 48 -1.82 9.47 6.51
N LEU A 49 -0.71 10.11 6.09
CA LEU A 49 -0.47 11.53 6.36
C LEU A 49 -1.55 12.42 5.73
N LEU A 50 -1.84 12.22 4.45
CA LEU A 50 -2.80 13.05 3.72
C LEU A 50 -4.24 12.79 4.17
N MET A 51 -4.60 11.54 4.48
CA MET A 51 -5.91 11.22 5.03
C MET A 51 -6.16 11.86 6.40
N ALA A 52 -5.12 11.94 7.25
CA ALA A 52 -5.23 12.62 8.54
C ALA A 52 -5.30 14.16 8.38
N ALA A 53 -4.47 14.72 7.50
CA ALA A 53 -4.36 16.17 7.32
C ALA A 53 -5.56 16.78 6.57
N THR A 54 -6.16 16.07 5.60
CA THR A 54 -7.21 16.64 4.73
C THR A 54 -8.47 17.08 5.49
N PRO A 55 -9.09 16.29 6.40
CA PRO A 55 -10.25 16.74 7.15
C PRO A 55 -9.96 17.99 7.99
N LEU A 56 -8.77 18.09 8.57
CA LEU A 56 -8.35 19.28 9.34
C LEU A 56 -8.20 20.49 8.43
N ALA A 57 -7.56 20.34 7.27
CA ALA A 57 -7.43 21.41 6.28
C ALA A 57 -8.80 21.88 5.77
N MET A 58 -9.72 20.97 5.49
CA MET A 58 -11.07 21.27 5.07
C MET A 58 -11.85 22.04 6.16
N GLN A 59 -11.68 21.65 7.41
CA GLN A 59 -12.30 22.36 8.55
C GLN A 59 -11.78 23.79 8.65
N VAL A 60 -10.48 24.02 8.49
CA VAL A 60 -9.87 25.37 8.47
C VAL A 60 -10.41 26.20 7.29
N CYS A 61 -10.69 25.57 6.16
CA CYS A 61 -11.33 26.22 5.00
C CYS A 61 -12.85 26.44 5.17
N GLY A 62 -13.44 26.05 6.31
CA GLY A 62 -14.86 26.26 6.59
C GLY A 62 -15.80 25.18 6.05
N PHE A 63 -15.29 24.04 5.58
CA PHE A 63 -16.10 22.91 5.15
C PHE A 63 -16.61 22.10 6.35
N GLY A 64 -17.87 21.70 6.28
CA GLY A 64 -18.49 20.84 7.29
C GLY A 64 -18.09 19.36 7.17
N PHE A 65 -18.53 18.59 8.15
CA PHE A 65 -18.28 17.15 8.23
C PHE A 65 -18.74 16.38 6.97
N ASP A 66 -19.92 16.70 6.44
CA ASP A 66 -20.49 16.01 5.27
C ASP A 66 -19.61 16.17 4.03
N SER A 67 -19.02 17.36 3.85
CA SER A 67 -18.08 17.61 2.75
C SER A 67 -16.79 16.82 2.91
N ALA A 68 -16.27 16.73 4.13
CA ALA A 68 -15.08 15.92 4.41
C ALA A 68 -15.36 14.42 4.22
N ALA A 69 -16.52 13.93 4.65
CA ALA A 69 -16.97 12.55 4.44
C ALA A 69 -17.03 12.21 2.95
N LEU A 70 -17.65 13.08 2.13
CA LEU A 70 -17.73 12.91 0.68
C LEU A 70 -16.33 12.78 0.04
N VAL A 71 -15.39 13.61 0.43
CA VAL A 71 -14.01 13.59 -0.08
C VAL A 71 -13.31 12.27 0.28
N LEU A 72 -13.52 11.78 1.51
CA LEU A 72 -12.98 10.50 1.95
C LEU A 72 -13.64 9.32 1.22
N GLU A 73 -14.95 9.37 0.93
CA GLU A 73 -15.64 8.36 0.13
C GLU A 73 -15.01 8.23 -1.27
N TRP A 74 -14.74 9.34 -1.94
CA TRP A 74 -14.07 9.34 -3.23
C TRP A 74 -12.65 8.78 -3.15
N HIS A 75 -11.93 9.04 -2.04
CA HIS A 75 -10.64 8.40 -1.80
C HIS A 75 -10.76 6.88 -1.73
N VAL A 76 -11.72 6.36 -0.96
CA VAL A 76 -11.96 4.92 -0.84
C VAL A 76 -12.33 4.30 -2.20
N ILE A 77 -13.17 4.97 -2.99
CA ILE A 77 -13.45 4.55 -4.37
C ILE A 77 -12.15 4.48 -5.18
N GLY A 78 -11.30 5.51 -5.11
CA GLY A 78 -9.99 5.53 -5.75
C GLY A 78 -9.06 4.40 -5.30
N MET A 79 -9.13 3.97 -4.04
CA MET A 79 -8.32 2.85 -3.52
C MET A 79 -8.77 1.50 -4.10
N PHE A 80 -10.06 1.25 -4.23
CA PHE A 80 -10.57 -0.10 -4.55
C PHE A 80 -10.99 -0.27 -6.01
N ALA A 81 -11.59 0.73 -6.65
CA ALA A 81 -12.05 0.62 -8.02
C ALA A 81 -10.95 0.25 -9.02
N PRO A 82 -9.71 0.79 -8.96
CA PRO A 82 -8.65 0.37 -9.85
C PRO A 82 -8.22 -1.09 -9.66
N GLY A 83 -8.46 -1.69 -8.50
CA GLY A 83 -8.10 -3.08 -8.20
C GLY A 83 -8.66 -4.08 -9.22
N PHE A 84 -9.81 -3.80 -9.85
CA PHE A 84 -10.40 -4.64 -10.87
C PHE A 84 -9.53 -4.75 -12.14
N PHE A 85 -8.70 -3.76 -12.43
CA PHE A 85 -7.87 -3.74 -13.65
C PHE A 85 -6.37 -3.58 -13.39
N THR A 86 -5.93 -3.23 -12.18
CA THR A 86 -4.51 -3.07 -11.85
C THR A 86 -3.70 -4.33 -12.16
N GLY A 87 -4.25 -5.52 -11.88
CA GLY A 87 -3.61 -6.79 -12.23
C GLY A 87 -3.40 -6.98 -13.75
N HIS A 88 -4.35 -6.54 -14.59
CA HIS A 88 -4.21 -6.54 -16.03
C HIS A 88 -3.16 -5.53 -16.51
N LEU A 89 -3.12 -4.37 -15.86
CA LEU A 89 -2.14 -3.33 -16.15
C LEU A 89 -0.71 -3.81 -15.86
N ILE A 90 -0.51 -4.49 -14.70
CA ILE A 90 0.77 -5.11 -14.33
C ILE A 90 1.18 -6.18 -15.34
N LYS A 91 0.24 -7.03 -15.79
CA LYS A 91 0.53 -8.05 -16.81
C LYS A 91 0.96 -7.44 -18.14
N ARG A 92 0.38 -6.30 -18.52
CA ARG A 92 0.63 -5.66 -19.82
C ARG A 92 1.88 -4.77 -19.83
N MET A 93 2.11 -4.01 -18.77
CA MET A 93 3.16 -2.99 -18.68
C MET A 93 4.35 -3.42 -17.79
N GLY A 94 4.15 -4.42 -16.95
CA GLY A 94 5.11 -4.80 -15.90
C GLY A 94 4.82 -4.11 -14.56
N THR A 95 5.41 -4.65 -13.51
CA THR A 95 5.16 -4.19 -12.12
C THR A 95 5.76 -2.81 -11.84
N LEU A 96 7.01 -2.59 -12.24
CA LEU A 96 7.70 -1.32 -11.95
C LEU A 96 7.08 -0.10 -12.64
N PRO A 97 6.67 -0.15 -13.93
CA PRO A 97 5.95 0.96 -14.56
C PRO A 97 4.64 1.31 -13.86
N VAL A 98 3.88 0.30 -13.38
CA VAL A 98 2.63 0.54 -12.65
C VAL A 98 2.91 1.18 -11.29
N MET A 99 3.95 0.75 -10.57
CA MET A 99 4.38 1.41 -9.33
C MET A 99 4.81 2.86 -9.59
N LEU A 100 5.58 3.12 -10.66
CA LEU A 100 5.98 4.47 -11.03
C LEU A 100 4.77 5.36 -11.34
N LEU A 101 3.78 4.82 -12.06
CA LEU A 101 2.52 5.53 -12.30
C LEU A 101 1.82 5.88 -10.96
N GLY A 102 1.83 4.96 -10.00
CA GLY A 102 1.33 5.22 -8.64
C GLY A 102 2.06 6.38 -7.95
N VAL A 103 3.38 6.45 -8.07
CA VAL A 103 4.17 7.58 -7.55
C VAL A 103 3.79 8.89 -8.23
N LEU A 104 3.67 8.90 -9.56
CA LEU A 104 3.29 10.09 -10.32
C LEU A 104 1.89 10.59 -9.95
N LEU A 105 0.93 9.69 -9.72
CA LEU A 105 -0.41 10.04 -9.25
C LEU A 105 -0.38 10.65 -7.85
N ASN A 106 0.45 10.14 -6.95
CA ASN A 106 0.63 10.73 -5.61
C ASN A 106 1.28 12.12 -5.68
N LEU A 107 2.24 12.33 -6.58
CA LEU A 107 2.81 13.66 -6.82
C LEU A 107 1.76 14.62 -7.42
N ALA A 108 0.94 14.16 -8.36
CA ALA A 108 -0.17 14.93 -8.91
C ALA A 108 -1.20 15.30 -7.83
N CYS A 109 -1.51 14.36 -6.91
CA CYS A 109 -2.34 14.63 -5.75
C CYS A 109 -1.80 15.82 -4.94
N VAL A 110 -0.51 15.84 -4.61
CA VAL A 110 0.13 16.93 -3.89
C VAL A 110 0.03 18.24 -4.69
N GLY A 111 0.31 18.19 -5.99
CA GLY A 111 0.19 19.37 -6.88
C GLY A 111 -1.22 19.97 -6.88
N ILE A 112 -2.26 19.12 -6.96
CA ILE A 112 -3.66 19.57 -6.93
C ILE A 112 -4.02 20.11 -5.54
N ALA A 113 -3.60 19.44 -4.47
CA ALA A 113 -3.88 19.90 -3.11
C ALA A 113 -3.27 21.28 -2.81
N LEU A 114 -2.14 21.61 -3.44
CA LEU A 114 -1.49 22.92 -3.31
C LEU A 114 -2.05 23.98 -4.26
N SER A 115 -2.85 23.60 -5.26
CA SER A 115 -3.35 24.52 -6.30
C SER A 115 -4.63 25.27 -5.91
N GLY A 116 -5.35 24.83 -4.87
CA GLY A 116 -6.58 25.48 -4.46
C GLY A 116 -7.20 24.88 -3.20
N GLN A 117 -8.23 25.57 -2.69
CA GLN A 117 -8.92 25.22 -1.44
C GLN A 117 -10.42 24.92 -1.66
N GLU A 118 -10.85 24.73 -2.90
CA GLU A 118 -12.23 24.35 -3.19
C GLU A 118 -12.43 22.84 -2.96
N ILE A 119 -13.67 22.43 -2.70
CA ILE A 119 -14.01 21.02 -2.49
C ILE A 119 -13.58 20.13 -3.65
N ALA A 120 -13.59 20.66 -4.88
CA ALA A 120 -13.14 19.95 -6.07
C ALA A 120 -11.64 19.59 -6.01
N HIS A 121 -10.80 20.48 -5.46
CA HIS A 121 -9.36 20.23 -5.28
C HIS A 121 -9.14 19.12 -4.26
N PHE A 122 -9.81 19.16 -3.11
CA PHE A 122 -9.72 18.11 -2.10
C PHE A 122 -10.20 16.76 -2.65
N THR A 123 -11.34 16.75 -3.36
CA THR A 123 -11.90 15.52 -3.93
C THR A 123 -10.98 14.91 -4.98
N ALA A 124 -10.50 15.71 -5.94
CA ALA A 124 -9.60 15.26 -6.99
C ALA A 124 -8.26 14.78 -6.41
N ALA A 125 -7.68 15.53 -5.47
CA ALA A 125 -6.42 15.16 -4.82
C ALA A 125 -6.55 13.82 -4.09
N LEU A 126 -7.56 13.63 -3.24
CA LEU A 126 -7.74 12.40 -2.48
C LEU A 126 -8.13 11.21 -3.37
N PHE A 127 -8.92 11.43 -4.41
CA PHE A 127 -9.21 10.38 -5.39
C PHE A 127 -7.92 9.86 -6.05
N LEU A 128 -7.06 10.78 -6.53
CA LEU A 128 -5.75 10.40 -7.12
C LEU A 128 -4.83 9.74 -6.11
N LEU A 129 -4.85 10.17 -4.85
CA LEU A 129 -4.13 9.52 -3.76
C LEU A 129 -4.55 8.06 -3.63
N GLY A 130 -5.86 7.78 -3.67
CA GLY A 130 -6.39 6.42 -3.61
C GLY A 130 -5.93 5.55 -4.77
N VAL A 131 -6.03 6.06 -6.01
CA VAL A 131 -5.56 5.35 -7.21
C VAL A 131 -4.05 5.11 -7.16
N GLY A 132 -3.27 6.11 -6.78
CA GLY A 132 -1.82 6.03 -6.64
C GLY A 132 -1.41 5.00 -5.58
N TRP A 133 -2.10 5.00 -4.45
CA TRP A 133 -1.90 4.00 -3.40
C TRP A 133 -2.20 2.58 -3.91
N ASN A 134 -3.31 2.37 -4.62
CA ASN A 134 -3.65 1.06 -5.18
C ASN A 134 -2.54 0.52 -6.09
N PHE A 135 -2.01 1.36 -6.99
CA PHE A 135 -0.94 0.95 -7.90
C PHE A 135 0.36 0.65 -7.17
N LEU A 136 0.73 1.46 -6.18
CA LEU A 136 1.91 1.21 -5.34
C LEU A 136 1.76 -0.06 -4.51
N PHE A 137 0.64 -0.23 -3.83
CA PHE A 137 0.42 -1.36 -2.96
C PHE A 137 0.34 -2.68 -3.73
N THR A 138 -0.48 -2.73 -4.80
CA THR A 138 -0.62 -3.92 -5.63
C THR A 138 0.68 -4.25 -6.36
N GLY A 139 1.38 -3.23 -6.87
CA GLY A 139 2.69 -3.40 -7.48
C GLY A 139 3.75 -3.90 -6.49
N SER A 140 3.80 -3.31 -5.29
CA SER A 140 4.73 -3.71 -4.23
C SER A 140 4.51 -5.15 -3.78
N THR A 141 3.26 -5.55 -3.54
CA THR A 141 2.95 -6.94 -3.16
C THR A 141 3.29 -7.92 -4.28
N THR A 142 2.99 -7.57 -5.53
CA THR A 142 3.36 -8.40 -6.70
C THR A 142 4.87 -8.53 -6.84
N LEU A 143 5.61 -7.43 -6.69
CA LEU A 143 7.08 -7.44 -6.78
C LEU A 143 7.70 -8.24 -5.62
N ALA A 144 7.18 -8.09 -4.40
CA ALA A 144 7.69 -8.81 -3.23
C ALA A 144 7.62 -10.32 -3.41
N ILE A 145 6.51 -10.86 -3.97
CA ILE A 145 6.33 -12.30 -4.19
C ILE A 145 7.42 -12.88 -5.11
N THR A 146 7.98 -12.09 -6.02
CA THR A 146 9.07 -12.54 -6.90
C THR A 146 10.43 -12.60 -6.21
N ALA A 147 10.57 -11.96 -5.04
CA ALA A 147 11.85 -11.79 -4.35
C ALA A 147 12.09 -12.80 -3.23
N TYR A 148 11.05 -13.46 -2.72
CA TYR A 148 11.17 -14.45 -1.66
C TYR A 148 10.64 -15.83 -2.07
N ARG A 149 11.12 -16.88 -1.40
CA ARG A 149 10.69 -18.26 -1.58
C ARG A 149 9.46 -18.56 -0.71
N PRO A 150 8.68 -19.62 -1.02
CA PRO A 150 7.52 -20.01 -0.20
C PRO A 150 7.85 -20.16 1.30
N GLU A 151 9.03 -20.72 1.63
CA GLU A 151 9.49 -20.95 3.00
C GLU A 151 9.87 -19.65 3.74
N GLU A 152 10.05 -18.56 3.00
CA GLU A 152 10.44 -17.24 3.52
C GLU A 152 9.25 -16.28 3.65
N LYS A 153 8.04 -16.70 3.20
CA LYS A 153 6.84 -15.87 3.09
C LYS A 153 6.53 -15.12 4.38
N ASP A 154 6.48 -15.81 5.50
CA ASP A 154 6.07 -15.19 6.78
C ASP A 154 7.10 -14.16 7.26
N ARG A 155 8.39 -14.43 7.07
CA ARG A 155 9.46 -13.47 7.38
C ARG A 155 9.43 -12.26 6.45
N ALA A 156 9.22 -12.49 5.16
CA ALA A 156 9.13 -11.42 4.15
C ALA A 156 7.92 -10.51 4.44
N GLN A 157 6.74 -11.11 4.65
CA GLN A 157 5.52 -10.37 4.98
C GLN A 157 5.65 -9.65 6.33
N GLY A 158 6.24 -10.30 7.35
CA GLY A 158 6.50 -9.69 8.64
C GLY A 158 7.41 -8.46 8.52
N ALA A 159 8.46 -8.53 7.72
CA ALA A 159 9.36 -7.40 7.47
C ALA A 159 8.62 -6.25 6.75
N ILE A 160 7.86 -6.53 5.68
CA ILE A 160 7.09 -5.51 4.95
C ILE A 160 6.09 -4.83 5.90
N ASN A 161 5.32 -5.60 6.66
CA ASN A 161 4.33 -5.08 7.59
C ASN A 161 4.99 -4.22 8.68
N PHE A 162 6.13 -4.65 9.21
CA PHE A 162 6.87 -3.85 10.21
C PHE A 162 7.23 -2.48 9.66
N PHE A 163 7.80 -2.39 8.45
CA PHE A 163 8.16 -1.12 7.83
C PHE A 163 6.94 -0.27 7.48
N VAL A 164 5.84 -0.88 7.01
CA VAL A 164 4.58 -0.19 6.76
C VAL A 164 4.06 0.44 8.06
N PHE A 165 3.92 -0.33 9.13
CA PHE A 165 3.38 0.18 10.40
C PHE A 165 4.32 1.19 11.07
N ALA A 166 5.63 1.01 11.00
CA ALA A 166 6.61 1.98 11.51
C ALA A 166 6.49 3.32 10.76
N THR A 167 6.34 3.28 9.43
CA THR A 167 6.14 4.48 8.61
C THR A 167 4.79 5.14 8.94
N MET A 168 3.71 4.36 9.06
CA MET A 168 2.40 4.89 9.45
C MET A 168 2.43 5.54 10.83
N ALA A 169 3.10 4.92 11.81
CA ALA A 169 3.26 5.52 13.14
C ALA A 169 4.02 6.84 13.08
N GLY A 170 5.12 6.89 12.31
CA GLY A 170 5.88 8.12 12.10
C GLY A 170 5.07 9.23 11.43
N THR A 171 4.31 8.90 10.39
CA THR A 171 3.45 9.89 9.70
C THR A 171 2.25 10.32 10.53
N SER A 172 1.69 9.44 11.38
CA SER A 172 0.64 9.81 12.33
C SER A 172 1.15 10.80 13.38
N LEU A 173 2.36 10.60 13.92
CA LEU A 173 2.99 11.55 14.82
C LEU A 173 3.26 12.90 14.14
N ALA A 174 3.72 12.86 12.89
CA ALA A 174 4.00 14.07 12.10
C ALA A 174 2.72 14.85 11.73
N SER A 175 1.59 14.18 11.54
CA SER A 175 0.31 14.83 11.21
C SER A 175 -0.38 15.47 12.42
N GLY A 176 -0.02 15.07 13.64
CA GLY A 176 -0.57 15.59 14.89
C GLY A 176 0.33 16.61 15.61
N ALA A 177 1.52 16.87 15.07
CA ALA A 177 2.43 17.91 15.54
C ALA A 177 2.22 19.17 14.71
#